data_5ed266efa3bb51361d0a582bb1bd814e
#
_entry.id   5ed266efa3bb51361d0a582bb1bd814e
#
_cell.length_a   1.000
_cell.length_b   1.000
_cell.length_c   1.000
_cell.angle_alpha   90.00
_cell.angle_beta   90.00
_cell.angle_gamma   90.00
#
_symmetry.space_group_name_H-M   'P 1'
#
loop_
_entity.id
_entity.type
_entity.pdbx_description
1 polymer ?
#
loop_
_entity_poly.entity_id
_entity_poly.type
_entity_poly.pdbx_seq_one_letter_code
_entity_poly.pdbx_strand_id
1 'polypeptide(L)'
;LIPILESIDNLKDELWESVYSSERTIYLNFLSASNLITNSIISYRASKPDIQFQVSQLEMTESCDIHIESRIAISVTPPHPQELPDGVVRREYLREEIFLAVPPDSKFAKHKTVDLREVKEENFIRLGNGWQLRGICDDFCRRAGIRPQAVFESNSPESVRNLVAAGLGIGFWPEKAWGGPPGHGVVLIPIRYPICRRDLVVTMFEQAKDKPVVDEFMDYFCRYFEKETLESGDVTL
;
A
#
# COMPACT_ATOMS: atom_id res chain seq x y z
N LEU A 1 38.31 0.88 -41.07
CA LEU A 1 38.14 -0.35 -40.24
C LEU A 1 38.09 -0.01 -38.73
N ILE A 2 38.99 0.87 -38.24
CA ILE A 2 39.07 1.27 -36.84
C ILE A 2 37.75 1.86 -36.32
N PRO A 3 37.09 2.85 -37.01
CA PRO A 3 35.82 3.41 -36.53
C PRO A 3 34.65 2.42 -36.43
N ILE A 4 34.67 1.36 -37.23
CA ILE A 4 33.64 0.32 -37.20
C ILE A 4 33.84 -0.60 -35.99
N LEU A 5 35.08 -0.93 -35.67
CA LEU A 5 35.39 -1.72 -34.47
C LEU A 5 35.05 -0.97 -33.18
N GLU A 6 35.36 0.32 -33.09
CA GLU A 6 35.00 1.20 -32.01
C GLU A 6 33.47 1.30 -31.86
N SER A 7 32.72 1.40 -32.97
CA SER A 7 31.25 1.40 -32.91
C SER A 7 30.67 0.07 -32.45
N ILE A 8 31.28 -1.06 -32.79
CA ILE A 8 30.85 -2.39 -32.32
C ILE A 8 31.14 -2.57 -30.85
N ASP A 9 32.26 -2.10 -30.35
CA ASP A 9 32.62 -2.17 -28.94
C ASP A 9 31.69 -1.26 -28.10
N ASN A 10 31.40 -0.03 -28.54
CA ASN A 10 30.43 0.85 -27.92
C ASN A 10 29.02 0.22 -27.85
N LEU A 11 28.57 -0.42 -28.96
CA LEU A 11 27.28 -1.12 -28.97
C LEU A 11 27.24 -2.33 -28.01
N LYS A 12 28.37 -3.03 -27.87
CA LYS A 12 28.48 -4.11 -26.87
C LYS A 12 28.36 -3.56 -25.45
N ASP A 13 29.07 -2.47 -25.15
CA ASP A 13 29.05 -1.85 -23.83
C ASP A 13 27.65 -1.31 -23.51
N GLU A 14 26.97 -0.65 -24.46
CA GLU A 14 25.58 -0.22 -24.32
C GLU A 14 24.61 -1.40 -24.11
N LEU A 15 24.80 -2.51 -24.81
CA LEU A 15 24.02 -3.72 -24.63
C LEU A 15 24.28 -4.36 -23.28
N TRP A 16 25.54 -4.45 -22.85
CA TRP A 16 25.90 -4.96 -21.52
C TRP A 16 25.32 -4.10 -20.40
N GLU A 17 25.43 -2.77 -20.49
CA GLU A 17 24.81 -1.86 -19.53
C GLU A 17 23.30 -2.01 -19.50
N SER A 18 22.66 -2.15 -20.65
CA SER A 18 21.21 -2.35 -20.75
C SER A 18 20.77 -3.67 -20.12
N VAL A 19 21.47 -4.77 -20.42
CA VAL A 19 21.18 -6.10 -19.85
C VAL A 19 21.45 -6.10 -18.34
N TYR A 20 22.59 -5.59 -17.91
CA TYR A 20 22.98 -5.52 -16.51
C TYR A 20 22.02 -4.65 -15.70
N SER A 21 21.64 -3.49 -16.23
CA SER A 21 20.64 -2.62 -15.64
C SER A 21 19.27 -3.30 -15.57
N SER A 22 18.88 -4.04 -16.61
CA SER A 22 17.61 -4.78 -16.64
C SER A 22 17.56 -5.91 -15.60
N GLU A 23 18.67 -6.59 -15.35
CA GLU A 23 18.75 -7.66 -14.35
C GLU A 23 18.68 -7.15 -12.90
N ARG A 24 19.08 -5.90 -12.67
CA ARG A 24 19.08 -5.24 -11.36
C ARG A 24 17.95 -4.26 -11.15
N THR A 25 17.04 -4.16 -12.11
CA THR A 25 15.88 -3.27 -12.01
C THR A 25 14.63 -4.07 -11.67
N ILE A 26 13.97 -3.68 -10.56
CA ILE A 26 12.68 -4.22 -10.14
C ILE A 26 11.59 -3.27 -10.62
N TYR A 27 10.70 -3.77 -11.47
CA TYR A 27 9.52 -3.05 -11.94
C TYR A 27 8.35 -3.39 -11.04
N LEU A 28 7.83 -2.40 -10.32
CA LEU A 28 6.77 -2.57 -9.34
C LEU A 28 5.62 -1.61 -9.64
N ASN A 29 4.40 -2.12 -9.62
CA ASN A 29 3.20 -1.28 -9.63
C ASN A 29 2.39 -1.47 -8.35
N PHE A 30 1.58 -0.47 -8.01
CA PHE A 30 0.70 -0.56 -6.86
C PHE A 30 -0.57 0.28 -7.04
N LEU A 31 -1.67 -0.21 -6.49
CA LEU A 31 -2.93 0.54 -6.34
C LEU A 31 -3.07 1.16 -4.95
N SER A 32 -2.31 0.65 -3.99
CA SER A 32 -2.47 1.04 -2.59
C SER A 32 -1.16 0.83 -1.84
N ALA A 33 -1.07 1.32 -0.60
CA ALA A 33 0.08 1.12 0.27
C ALA A 33 1.37 1.86 -0.16
N SER A 34 1.25 3.04 -0.76
CA SER A 34 2.41 3.82 -1.23
C SER A 34 3.48 4.05 -0.16
N ASN A 35 3.09 4.40 1.07
CA ASN A 35 4.04 4.59 2.17
C ASN A 35 4.80 3.31 2.53
N LEU A 36 4.09 2.20 2.67
CA LEU A 36 4.67 0.90 2.97
C LEU A 36 5.70 0.50 1.90
N ILE A 37 5.33 0.65 0.64
CA ILE A 37 6.19 0.32 -0.51
C ILE A 37 7.42 1.21 -0.52
N THR A 38 7.25 2.52 -0.40
CA THR A 38 8.36 3.49 -0.40
C THR A 38 9.33 3.22 0.74
N ASN A 39 8.83 3.02 1.96
CA ASN A 39 9.67 2.74 3.12
C ASN A 39 10.40 1.40 3.00
N SER A 40 9.75 0.37 2.47
CA SER A 40 10.38 -0.93 2.22
C SER A 40 11.50 -0.83 1.19
N ILE A 41 11.32 -0.05 0.11
CA ILE A 41 12.35 0.19 -0.91
C ILE A 41 13.53 0.96 -0.30
N ILE A 42 13.27 2.03 0.48
CA ILE A 42 14.32 2.79 1.17
C ILE A 42 15.14 1.87 2.06
N SER A 43 14.49 1.06 2.88
CA SER A 43 15.14 0.13 3.79
C SER A 43 15.90 -0.99 3.05
N TYR A 44 15.34 -1.53 1.97
CA TYR A 44 16.01 -2.54 1.15
C TYR A 44 17.27 -2.00 0.48
N ARG A 45 17.18 -0.81 -0.12
CA ARG A 45 18.31 -0.17 -0.79
C ARG A 45 19.44 0.25 0.15
N ALA A 46 19.18 0.41 1.44
CA ALA A 46 20.25 0.65 2.42
C ALA A 46 21.25 -0.54 2.47
N SER A 47 20.78 -1.77 2.22
CA SER A 47 21.61 -2.98 2.17
C SER A 47 21.97 -3.42 0.74
N LYS A 48 21.25 -2.95 -0.27
CA LYS A 48 21.39 -3.31 -1.69
C LYS A 48 21.37 -2.05 -2.57
N PRO A 49 22.39 -1.17 -2.47
CA PRO A 49 22.38 0.14 -3.13
C PRO A 49 22.42 0.08 -4.65
N ASP A 50 22.87 -1.03 -5.21
CA ASP A 50 22.98 -1.30 -6.63
C ASP A 50 21.68 -1.74 -7.30
N ILE A 51 20.63 -2.05 -6.52
CA ILE A 51 19.31 -2.39 -7.06
C ILE A 51 18.53 -1.11 -7.40
N GLN A 52 17.99 -1.10 -8.60
CA GLN A 52 17.14 -0.03 -9.12
C GLN A 52 15.67 -0.42 -9.02
N PHE A 53 14.82 0.58 -8.82
CA PHE A 53 13.37 0.40 -8.81
C PHE A 53 12.72 1.34 -9.81
N GLN A 54 11.85 0.79 -10.64
CA GLN A 54 10.88 1.57 -11.40
C GLN A 54 9.50 1.28 -10.83
N VAL A 55 8.91 2.31 -10.24
CA VAL A 55 7.68 2.18 -9.46
C VAL A 55 6.59 3.03 -10.09
N SER A 56 5.44 2.41 -10.37
CA SER A 56 4.28 3.09 -10.95
C SER A 56 3.08 2.94 -10.03
N GLN A 57 2.41 4.05 -9.74
CA GLN A 57 1.12 4.02 -9.11
C GLN A 57 0.03 3.87 -10.18
N LEU A 58 -0.80 2.84 -10.02
CA LEU A 58 -1.94 2.61 -10.90
C LEU A 58 -3.12 3.45 -10.43
N GLU A 59 -3.88 3.96 -11.39
CA GLU A 59 -5.18 4.57 -11.12
C GLU A 59 -6.27 3.52 -11.24
N MET A 60 -7.27 3.58 -10.35
CA MET A 60 -8.46 2.75 -10.49
C MET A 60 -9.32 3.32 -11.62
N THR A 61 -9.32 2.63 -12.75
CA THR A 61 -10.34 2.82 -13.78
C THR A 61 -11.55 1.95 -13.48
N GLU A 62 -12.74 2.34 -13.99
CA GLU A 62 -14.01 1.59 -13.78
C GLU A 62 -13.96 0.16 -14.33
N SER A 63 -13.11 -0.12 -15.29
CA SER A 63 -12.74 -1.47 -15.72
C SER A 63 -11.50 -1.90 -14.95
N CYS A 64 -11.66 -2.85 -14.04
CA CYS A 64 -10.58 -3.45 -13.24
C CYS A 64 -9.56 -4.25 -14.07
N ASP A 65 -9.41 -3.99 -15.33
CA ASP A 65 -8.32 -4.51 -16.13
C ASP A 65 -7.04 -3.80 -15.71
N ILE A 66 -6.36 -4.41 -14.74
CA ILE A 66 -4.97 -4.06 -14.44
C ILE A 66 -4.19 -4.39 -15.71
N HIS A 67 -4.03 -3.41 -16.58
CA HIS A 67 -3.10 -3.52 -17.69
C HIS A 67 -1.70 -3.63 -17.11
N ILE A 68 -1.30 -4.88 -16.91
CA ILE A 68 0.06 -5.20 -16.48
C ILE A 68 0.94 -4.93 -17.70
N GLU A 69 1.68 -3.84 -17.65
CA GLU A 69 2.73 -3.62 -18.62
C GLU A 69 3.64 -4.84 -18.63
N SER A 70 4.09 -5.26 -19.81
CA SER A 70 4.90 -6.45 -20.01
C SER A 70 6.21 -6.51 -19.21
N ARG A 71 6.54 -5.45 -18.48
CA ARG A 71 7.75 -5.33 -17.65
C ARG A 71 7.49 -5.46 -16.16
N ILE A 72 6.23 -5.46 -15.71
CA ILE A 72 5.92 -5.48 -14.28
C ILE A 72 6.33 -6.81 -13.66
N ALA A 73 7.20 -6.74 -12.67
CA ALA A 73 7.68 -7.89 -11.94
C ALA A 73 6.85 -8.17 -10.67
N ILE A 74 6.44 -7.10 -9.97
CA ILE A 74 5.66 -7.19 -8.73
C ILE A 74 4.49 -6.21 -8.78
N SER A 75 3.34 -6.64 -8.30
CA SER A 75 2.17 -5.78 -8.08
C SER A 75 1.67 -5.88 -6.64
N VAL A 76 1.30 -4.74 -6.05
CA VAL A 76 0.69 -4.67 -4.72
C VAL A 76 -0.70 -4.06 -4.87
N THR A 77 -1.71 -4.90 -4.68
CA THR A 77 -3.11 -4.55 -4.90
C THR A 77 -3.98 -5.05 -3.75
N PRO A 78 -5.17 -4.51 -3.57
CA PRO A 78 -6.19 -5.18 -2.77
C PRO A 78 -6.63 -6.48 -3.43
N PRO A 79 -7.19 -7.46 -2.67
CA PRO A 79 -7.71 -8.70 -3.23
C PRO A 79 -8.82 -8.39 -4.24
N HIS A 80 -8.70 -8.97 -5.42
CA HIS A 80 -9.73 -8.87 -6.44
C HIS A 80 -10.61 -10.14 -6.40
N PRO A 81 -11.95 -10.04 -6.52
CA PRO A 81 -12.83 -11.20 -6.51
C PRO A 81 -12.76 -12.03 -7.80
N GLN A 82 -12.12 -11.52 -8.84
CA GLN A 82 -12.01 -12.20 -10.14
C GLN A 82 -10.78 -13.12 -10.18
N GLU A 83 -10.75 -13.96 -11.22
CA GLU A 83 -9.66 -14.90 -11.49
C GLU A 83 -8.29 -14.20 -11.55
N LEU A 84 -7.27 -14.97 -11.24
CA LEU A 84 -5.89 -14.51 -11.30
C LEU A 84 -5.58 -13.96 -12.68
N PRO A 85 -4.89 -12.80 -12.80
CA PRO A 85 -4.31 -12.41 -14.07
C PRO A 85 -3.41 -13.52 -14.60
N ASP A 86 -3.37 -13.71 -15.92
CA ASP A 86 -2.44 -14.63 -16.54
C ASP A 86 -0.99 -14.30 -16.16
N GLY A 87 -0.14 -15.32 -16.08
CA GLY A 87 1.28 -15.13 -15.81
C GLY A 87 1.67 -14.87 -14.36
N VAL A 88 0.78 -15.09 -13.39
CA VAL A 88 1.12 -15.04 -11.96
C VAL A 88 1.90 -16.29 -11.57
N VAL A 89 3.11 -16.11 -11.04
CA VAL A 89 3.99 -17.20 -10.57
C VAL A 89 4.06 -17.30 -9.04
N ARG A 90 3.82 -16.20 -8.34
CA ARG A 90 3.79 -16.19 -6.87
C ARG A 90 2.79 -15.15 -6.37
N ARG A 91 2.12 -15.46 -5.25
CA ARG A 91 1.18 -14.59 -4.58
C ARG A 91 1.29 -14.71 -3.07
N GLU A 92 1.29 -13.56 -2.39
CA GLU A 92 1.26 -13.48 -0.94
C GLU A 92 0.11 -12.57 -0.49
N TYR A 93 -0.50 -12.89 0.65
CA TYR A 93 -1.56 -12.10 1.26
C TYR A 93 -1.05 -11.48 2.55
N LEU A 94 -1.08 -10.15 2.59
CA LEU A 94 -0.63 -9.35 3.72
C LEU A 94 -1.84 -8.72 4.40
N ARG A 95 -2.16 -9.16 5.60
CA ARG A 95 -3.33 -8.67 6.34
C ARG A 95 -2.97 -7.48 7.20
N GLU A 96 -3.72 -6.38 7.07
CA GLU A 96 -3.60 -5.20 7.92
C GLU A 96 -4.89 -4.90 8.67
N GLU A 97 -4.77 -4.29 9.84
CA GLU A 97 -5.88 -3.73 10.60
C GLU A 97 -6.20 -2.32 10.12
N ILE A 98 -7.47 -1.97 10.22
CA ILE A 98 -7.95 -0.61 9.94
C ILE A 98 -8.43 -0.02 11.24
N PHE A 99 -7.78 1.05 11.65
CA PHE A 99 -8.05 1.80 12.87
C PHE A 99 -9.08 2.91 12.62
N LEU A 100 -9.68 3.40 13.69
CA LEU A 100 -10.36 4.68 13.69
C LEU A 100 -9.33 5.77 14.03
N ALA A 101 -9.18 6.74 13.15
CA ALA A 101 -8.36 7.92 13.34
C ALA A 101 -9.21 9.05 13.87
N VAL A 102 -8.82 9.61 15.02
CA VAL A 102 -9.53 10.72 15.66
C VAL A 102 -8.56 11.83 16.04
N PRO A 103 -9.02 13.10 16.14
CA PRO A 103 -8.22 14.18 16.70
C PRO A 103 -7.85 13.92 18.15
N PRO A 104 -6.72 14.46 18.65
CA PRO A 104 -6.27 14.25 20.04
C PRO A 104 -7.23 14.78 21.11
N ASP A 105 -8.02 15.78 20.79
CA ASP A 105 -9.04 16.39 21.66
C ASP A 105 -10.41 15.70 21.56
N SER A 106 -10.54 14.70 20.70
CA SER A 106 -11.75 13.87 20.60
C SER A 106 -12.04 13.16 21.91
N LYS A 107 -13.32 13.06 22.28
CA LYS A 107 -13.78 12.26 23.42
C LYS A 107 -13.35 10.79 23.36
N PHE A 108 -13.07 10.28 22.15
CA PHE A 108 -12.63 8.91 21.92
C PHE A 108 -11.11 8.73 22.05
N ALA A 109 -10.32 9.81 22.03
CA ALA A 109 -8.86 9.72 21.97
C ALA A 109 -8.22 8.95 23.14
N LYS A 110 -8.93 8.84 24.27
CA LYS A 110 -8.48 8.09 25.46
C LYS A 110 -9.03 6.66 25.53
N HIS A 111 -9.81 6.24 24.54
CA HIS A 111 -10.38 4.89 24.52
C HIS A 111 -9.31 3.89 24.06
N LYS A 112 -9.23 2.75 24.75
CA LYS A 112 -8.36 1.64 24.32
C LYS A 112 -8.88 0.97 23.04
N THR A 113 -10.18 0.92 22.86
CA THR A 113 -10.87 0.39 21.68
C THR A 113 -12.18 1.15 21.48
N VAL A 114 -12.73 1.09 20.28
CA VAL A 114 -14.02 1.70 19.94
C VAL A 114 -14.93 0.72 19.21
N ASP A 115 -16.23 0.84 19.45
CA ASP A 115 -17.26 0.20 18.63
C ASP A 115 -17.76 1.21 17.60
N LEU A 116 -17.86 0.87 16.33
CA LEU A 116 -18.30 1.83 15.30
C LEU A 116 -19.70 2.40 15.57
N ARG A 117 -20.54 1.70 16.33
CA ARG A 117 -21.86 2.22 16.75
C ARG A 117 -21.77 3.44 17.65
N GLU A 118 -20.66 3.58 18.40
CA GLU A 118 -20.43 4.70 19.31
C GLU A 118 -20.12 6.01 18.56
N VAL A 119 -19.64 5.91 17.32
CA VAL A 119 -19.21 7.06 16.50
C VAL A 119 -20.19 7.42 15.39
N LYS A 120 -21.43 6.91 15.44
CA LYS A 120 -22.44 7.11 14.39
C LYS A 120 -22.83 8.57 14.14
N GLU A 121 -22.69 9.43 15.16
CA GLU A 121 -23.02 10.87 15.10
C GLU A 121 -21.79 11.74 14.78
N GLU A 122 -20.61 11.14 14.61
CA GLU A 122 -19.40 11.89 14.32
C GLU A 122 -19.32 12.27 12.83
N ASN A 123 -18.62 13.35 12.56
CA ASN A 123 -18.30 13.78 11.19
C ASN A 123 -17.21 12.89 10.61
N PHE A 124 -17.48 12.26 9.48
CA PHE A 124 -16.51 11.40 8.79
C PHE A 124 -15.82 12.10 7.63
N ILE A 125 -14.53 11.88 7.54
CA ILE A 125 -13.69 12.21 6.37
C ILE A 125 -13.40 10.91 5.66
N ARG A 126 -13.70 10.83 4.35
CA ARG A 126 -13.67 9.57 3.61
C ARG A 126 -12.94 9.73 2.26
N LEU A 127 -12.47 8.62 1.76
CA LEU A 127 -12.06 8.52 0.36
C LEU A 127 -13.29 8.58 -0.56
N GLY A 128 -13.10 9.05 -1.77
CA GLY A 128 -14.12 9.05 -2.83
C GLY A 128 -14.50 7.63 -3.27
N ASN A 129 -15.63 7.51 -3.95
CA ASN A 129 -16.23 6.21 -4.33
C ASN A 129 -15.37 5.33 -5.25
N GLY A 130 -14.39 5.91 -5.97
CA GLY A 130 -13.47 5.14 -6.83
C GLY A 130 -12.42 4.32 -6.08
N TRP A 131 -12.31 4.48 -4.76
CA TRP A 131 -11.31 3.76 -3.97
C TRP A 131 -11.88 2.48 -3.36
N GLN A 132 -11.20 1.35 -3.58
CA GLN A 132 -11.61 0.09 -2.98
C GLN A 132 -11.65 0.15 -1.45
N LEU A 133 -10.70 0.84 -0.81
CA LEU A 133 -10.72 1.06 0.64
C LEU A 133 -12.02 1.72 1.10
N ARG A 134 -12.61 2.62 0.29
CA ARG A 134 -13.91 3.23 0.58
C ARG A 134 -15.01 2.18 0.68
N GLY A 135 -15.10 1.26 -0.29
CA GLY A 135 -16.10 0.19 -0.28
C GLY A 135 -15.93 -0.75 0.92
N ILE A 136 -14.69 -1.05 1.30
CA ILE A 136 -14.37 -1.85 2.49
C ILE A 136 -14.84 -1.15 3.77
N CYS A 137 -14.57 0.15 3.92
CA CYS A 137 -14.99 0.94 5.07
C CYS A 137 -16.52 1.10 5.14
N ASP A 138 -17.18 1.27 4.00
CA ASP A 138 -18.64 1.31 3.92
C ASP A 138 -19.27 -0.04 4.32
N ASP A 139 -18.61 -1.16 4.03
CA ASP A 139 -19.03 -2.48 4.52
C ASP A 139 -18.94 -2.59 6.05
N PHE A 140 -17.86 -2.08 6.65
CA PHE A 140 -17.75 -2.04 8.11
C PHE A 140 -18.88 -1.23 8.75
N CYS A 141 -19.17 -0.05 8.19
CA CYS A 141 -20.26 0.79 8.65
C CYS A 141 -21.62 0.07 8.53
N ARG A 142 -21.88 -0.59 7.41
CA ARG A 142 -23.09 -1.37 7.17
C ARG A 142 -23.22 -2.52 8.18
N ARG A 143 -22.14 -3.26 8.46
CA ARG A 143 -22.10 -4.33 9.46
C ARG A 143 -22.33 -3.80 10.87
N ALA A 144 -21.90 -2.60 11.18
CA ALA A 144 -22.19 -1.91 12.43
C ALA A 144 -23.61 -1.29 12.48
N GLY A 145 -24.35 -1.29 11.39
CA GLY A 145 -25.68 -0.68 11.29
C GLY A 145 -25.65 0.84 11.35
N ILE A 146 -24.55 1.48 10.94
CA ILE A 146 -24.41 2.94 10.94
C ILE A 146 -24.31 3.49 9.50
N ARG A 147 -24.73 4.76 9.36
CA ARG A 147 -24.55 5.54 8.12
C ARG A 147 -23.80 6.81 8.49
N PRO A 148 -22.47 6.83 8.40
CA PRO A 148 -21.68 7.98 8.81
C PRO A 148 -21.99 9.20 7.92
N GLN A 149 -22.13 10.35 8.55
CA GLN A 149 -22.23 11.62 7.85
C GLN A 149 -20.85 11.99 7.30
N ALA A 150 -20.69 12.00 5.98
CA ALA A 150 -19.47 12.47 5.35
C ALA A 150 -19.51 14.00 5.27
N VAL A 151 -18.55 14.65 5.91
CA VAL A 151 -18.33 16.10 5.81
C VAL A 151 -17.30 16.45 4.74
N PHE A 152 -16.39 15.50 4.46
CA PHE A 152 -15.42 15.58 3.38
C PHE A 152 -15.27 14.25 2.66
N GLU A 153 -15.13 14.33 1.36
CA GLU A 153 -14.71 13.24 0.49
C GLU A 153 -13.58 13.72 -0.41
N SER A 154 -12.53 12.91 -0.56
CA SER A 154 -11.37 13.24 -1.38
C SER A 154 -10.88 12.02 -2.15
N ASN A 155 -10.41 12.23 -3.37
CA ASN A 155 -9.73 11.20 -4.15
C ASN A 155 -8.25 11.03 -3.76
N SER A 156 -7.74 11.83 -2.83
CA SER A 156 -6.38 11.76 -2.33
C SER A 156 -6.35 11.19 -0.92
N PRO A 157 -5.70 10.03 -0.68
CA PRO A 157 -5.46 9.49 0.66
C PRO A 157 -4.71 10.48 1.57
N GLU A 158 -3.77 11.23 1.00
CA GLU A 158 -3.02 12.26 1.73
C GLU A 158 -3.93 13.39 2.22
N SER A 159 -4.86 13.86 1.38
CA SER A 159 -5.84 14.87 1.78
C SER A 159 -6.72 14.38 2.92
N VAL A 160 -7.19 13.13 2.87
CA VAL A 160 -7.98 12.51 3.96
C VAL A 160 -7.17 12.50 5.26
N ARG A 161 -5.90 12.05 5.20
CA ARG A 161 -4.99 12.05 6.35
C ARG A 161 -4.83 13.45 6.97
N ASN A 162 -4.57 14.44 6.13
CA ASN A 162 -4.33 15.81 6.58
C ASN A 162 -5.58 16.44 7.19
N LEU A 163 -6.76 16.17 6.64
CA LEU A 163 -8.03 16.68 7.16
C LEU A 163 -8.38 16.07 8.53
N VAL A 164 -8.13 14.76 8.71
CA VAL A 164 -8.28 14.12 10.03
C VAL A 164 -7.29 14.71 11.02
N ALA A 165 -6.02 14.87 10.63
CA ALA A 165 -5.00 15.47 11.48
C ALA A 165 -5.29 16.92 11.87
N ALA A 166 -5.99 17.66 11.00
CA ALA A 166 -6.47 19.02 11.28
C ALA A 166 -7.71 19.07 12.19
N GLY A 167 -8.22 17.93 12.66
CA GLY A 167 -9.37 17.87 13.57
C GLY A 167 -10.72 18.12 12.93
N LEU A 168 -10.84 18.04 11.60
CA LEU A 168 -12.08 18.34 10.87
C LEU A 168 -13.09 17.19 10.91
N GLY A 169 -12.71 16.05 11.48
CA GLY A 169 -13.54 14.86 11.61
C GLY A 169 -12.72 13.62 11.94
N ILE A 170 -13.37 12.48 11.92
CA ILE A 170 -12.75 11.18 12.13
C ILE A 170 -12.70 10.39 10.82
N GLY A 171 -11.85 9.36 10.75
CA GLY A 171 -11.74 8.57 9.53
C GLY A 171 -11.20 7.17 9.78
N PHE A 172 -11.25 6.34 8.75
CA PHE A 172 -10.60 5.03 8.76
C PHE A 172 -9.14 5.15 8.35
N TRP A 173 -8.27 4.40 9.02
CA TRP A 173 -6.83 4.47 8.84
C TRP A 173 -6.20 3.09 8.71
N PRO A 174 -5.83 2.65 7.51
CA PRO A 174 -5.02 1.45 7.30
C PRO A 174 -3.57 1.77 7.70
N GLU A 175 -3.18 1.43 8.90
CA GLU A 175 -1.95 1.90 9.53
C GLU A 175 -0.70 1.57 8.70
N LYS A 176 -0.59 0.34 8.23
CA LYS A 176 0.58 -0.10 7.46
C LYS A 176 0.67 0.57 6.09
N ALA A 177 -0.47 0.58 5.36
CA ALA A 177 -0.51 1.15 4.02
C ALA A 177 -0.31 2.67 4.02
N TRP A 178 -0.83 3.35 5.03
CA TRP A 178 -0.73 4.81 5.15
C TRP A 178 0.44 5.25 6.05
N GLY A 179 1.05 4.32 6.78
CA GLY A 179 2.04 4.61 7.81
C GLY A 179 1.42 5.23 9.05
N GLY A 180 2.23 5.45 10.06
CA GLY A 180 1.81 6.14 11.28
C GLY A 180 1.25 7.53 11.01
N PRO A 181 0.43 8.08 11.92
CA PRO A 181 -0.15 9.40 11.78
C PRO A 181 0.95 10.48 11.71
N PRO A 182 0.76 11.53 10.89
CA PRO A 182 1.72 12.62 10.81
C PRO A 182 1.74 13.40 12.13
N GLY A 183 2.85 13.32 12.88
CA GLY A 183 3.02 14.03 14.14
C GLY A 183 1.99 13.65 15.22
N HIS A 184 1.64 14.61 16.08
CA HIS A 184 0.69 14.41 17.20
C HIS A 184 -0.76 14.75 16.83
N GLY A 185 -1.06 14.94 15.55
CA GLY A 185 -2.38 15.41 15.08
C GLY A 185 -3.46 14.34 15.01
N VAL A 186 -3.16 13.06 15.25
CA VAL A 186 -4.11 11.95 15.14
C VAL A 186 -3.84 10.90 16.19
N VAL A 187 -4.90 10.36 16.78
CA VAL A 187 -4.86 9.16 17.64
C VAL A 187 -5.53 8.02 16.89
N LEU A 188 -4.83 6.90 16.75
CA LEU A 188 -5.36 5.68 16.15
C LEU A 188 -5.95 4.79 17.25
N ILE A 189 -7.20 4.39 17.08
CA ILE A 189 -7.94 3.58 18.06
C ILE A 189 -8.36 2.27 17.37
N PRO A 190 -7.99 1.10 17.93
CA PRO A 190 -8.46 -0.18 17.43
C PRO A 190 -9.98 -0.28 17.46
N ILE A 191 -10.57 -0.78 16.38
CA ILE A 191 -12.02 -0.99 16.26
C ILE A 191 -12.35 -2.41 16.71
N ARG A 192 -13.07 -2.55 17.84
CA ARG A 192 -13.45 -3.87 18.38
C ARG A 192 -14.66 -4.48 17.69
N TYR A 193 -15.55 -3.65 17.10
CA TYR A 193 -16.72 -4.12 16.36
C TYR A 193 -17.13 -3.11 15.27
N PRO A 194 -17.37 -3.59 14.05
CA PRO A 194 -17.02 -4.92 13.55
C PRO A 194 -15.50 -5.11 13.46
N ILE A 195 -15.02 -6.33 13.21
CA ILE A 195 -13.59 -6.52 12.92
C ILE A 195 -13.27 -5.80 11.61
N CYS A 196 -12.39 -4.81 11.68
CA CYS A 196 -12.00 -3.95 10.56
C CYS A 196 -10.60 -4.34 10.08
N ARG A 197 -10.54 -5.19 9.06
CA ARG A 197 -9.31 -5.70 8.44
C ARG A 197 -9.47 -5.73 6.94
N ARG A 198 -8.36 -5.62 6.23
CA ARG A 198 -8.27 -5.90 4.81
C ARG A 198 -7.00 -6.68 4.49
N ASP A 199 -7.00 -7.33 3.35
CA ASP A 199 -5.80 -7.96 2.81
C ASP A 199 -5.23 -7.06 1.69
N LEU A 200 -3.92 -7.00 1.59
CA LEU A 200 -3.17 -6.59 0.41
C LEU A 200 -2.64 -7.84 -0.26
N VAL A 201 -2.59 -7.85 -1.56
CA VAL A 201 -2.06 -8.97 -2.33
C VAL A 201 -0.79 -8.52 -3.03
N VAL A 202 0.30 -9.20 -2.75
CA VAL A 202 1.55 -9.05 -3.49
C VAL A 202 1.62 -10.15 -4.52
N THR A 203 1.74 -9.78 -5.76
CA THR A 203 1.74 -10.72 -6.89
C THR A 203 3.05 -10.57 -7.66
N MET A 204 3.73 -11.68 -7.93
CA MET A 204 4.89 -11.74 -8.84
C MET A 204 4.45 -12.39 -10.15
N PHE A 205 4.94 -11.85 -11.25
CA PHE A 205 4.59 -12.26 -12.60
C PHE A 205 5.71 -13.04 -13.28
N GLU A 206 5.36 -13.77 -14.33
CA GLU A 206 6.28 -14.66 -15.07
C GLU A 206 7.52 -13.94 -15.61
N GLN A 207 7.40 -12.65 -15.93
CA GLN A 207 8.54 -11.81 -16.36
C GLN A 207 9.65 -11.72 -15.31
N ALA A 208 9.34 -12.06 -14.05
CA ALA A 208 10.27 -12.06 -12.94
C ALA A 208 10.80 -13.45 -12.57
N LYS A 209 10.28 -14.52 -13.20
CA LYS A 209 10.52 -15.93 -12.81
C LYS A 209 12.00 -16.31 -12.72
N ASP A 210 12.83 -15.73 -13.56
CA ASP A 210 14.27 -16.03 -13.62
C ASP A 210 15.12 -14.86 -13.08
N LYS A 211 14.52 -13.97 -12.29
CA LYS A 211 15.19 -12.81 -11.67
C LYS A 211 15.30 -12.99 -10.15
N PRO A 212 16.39 -13.55 -9.65
CA PRO A 212 16.56 -13.78 -8.20
C PRO A 212 16.37 -12.54 -7.34
N VAL A 213 16.73 -11.37 -7.87
CA VAL A 213 16.57 -10.08 -7.16
C VAL A 213 15.10 -9.74 -6.88
N VAL A 214 14.18 -10.17 -7.74
CA VAL A 214 12.75 -9.92 -7.56
C VAL A 214 12.18 -10.82 -6.48
N ASP A 215 12.54 -12.11 -6.48
CA ASP A 215 12.16 -13.05 -5.41
C ASP A 215 12.71 -12.60 -4.06
N GLU A 216 13.98 -12.21 -4.02
CA GLU A 216 14.62 -11.71 -2.79
C GLU A 216 13.91 -10.46 -2.26
N PHE A 217 13.53 -9.52 -3.13
CA PHE A 217 12.79 -8.33 -2.73
C PHE A 217 11.38 -8.67 -2.27
N MET A 218 10.68 -9.58 -2.94
CA MET A 218 9.34 -10.01 -2.53
C MET A 218 9.37 -10.64 -1.13
N ASP A 219 10.33 -11.53 -0.87
CA ASP A 219 10.55 -12.11 0.46
C ASP A 219 10.88 -11.04 1.51
N TYR A 220 11.73 -10.08 1.14
CA TYR A 220 12.05 -8.95 2.00
C TYR A 220 10.81 -8.12 2.32
N PHE A 221 10.02 -7.77 1.31
CA PHE A 221 8.81 -6.96 1.46
C PHE A 221 7.78 -7.63 2.38
N CYS A 222 7.56 -8.94 2.23
CA CYS A 222 6.65 -9.69 3.09
C CYS A 222 7.14 -9.68 4.55
N ARG A 223 8.43 -9.94 4.79
CA ARG A 223 9.02 -9.86 6.15
C ARG A 223 8.99 -8.44 6.71
N TYR A 224 9.23 -7.42 5.90
CA TYR A 224 9.13 -6.02 6.29
C TYR A 224 7.73 -5.69 6.78
N PHE A 225 6.72 -6.13 6.03
CA PHE A 225 5.32 -5.97 6.42
C PHE A 225 4.99 -6.64 7.77
N GLU A 226 5.49 -7.85 7.99
CA GLU A 226 5.29 -8.58 9.25
C GLU A 226 5.95 -7.87 10.44
N LYS A 227 7.18 -7.41 10.25
CA LYS A 227 7.95 -6.72 11.29
C LYS A 227 7.29 -5.43 11.76
N GLU A 228 6.78 -4.62 10.84
CA GLU A 228 5.97 -3.43 11.15
C GLU A 228 4.74 -3.76 12.02
N THR A 229 4.28 -5.03 12.02
CA THR A 229 3.18 -5.50 12.88
C THR A 229 3.61 -5.65 14.34
N LEU A 230 4.85 -6.07 14.59
CA LEU A 230 5.34 -6.36 15.94
C LEU A 230 5.70 -5.07 16.71
N GLU A 231 6.17 -4.04 16.00
CA GLU A 231 6.51 -2.76 16.62
C GLU A 231 5.28 -1.93 17.02
N SER A 232 4.15 -2.13 16.34
CA SER A 232 2.86 -1.50 16.72
C SER A 232 2.14 -2.22 17.88
N GLY A 233 2.55 -3.44 18.20
CA GLY A 233 1.93 -4.28 19.24
C GLY A 233 2.46 -4.07 20.66
N ASP A 234 3.56 -3.33 20.84
CA ASP A 234 4.16 -3.06 22.16
C ASP A 234 3.62 -1.77 22.80
N VAL A 235 2.33 -1.51 22.68
CA VAL A 235 1.63 -0.67 23.65
C VAL A 235 1.23 -1.59 24.81
N THR A 236 2.11 -1.68 25.76
CA THR A 236 2.04 -2.38 27.04
C THR A 236 0.61 -2.46 27.61
N LEU A 237 0.22 -3.67 27.97
CA LEU A 237 -0.92 -4.02 28.83
C LEU A 237 -0.98 -3.22 30.13
#